data_65f28dcfb826d833bf38b028a2c21935
#
_entry.id   65f28dcfb826d833bf38b028a2c21935
#
_cell.length_a   1.000
_cell.length_b   1.000
_cell.length_c   1.000
_cell.angle_alpha   90.00
_cell.angle_beta   90.00
_cell.angle_gamma   90.00
#
_symmetry.space_group_name_H-M   'P 1'
#
loop_
_entity.id
_entity.type
_entity.pdbx_description
1 polymer ?
#
loop_
_entity_poly.entity_id
_entity_poly.type
_entity_poly.pdbx_seq_one_letter_code
_entity_poly.pdbx_strand_id
1 'polypeptide(L)'
;MSVDSGRREAAPALYKLLADSAMARAALGACGFPIAILDAAAPARPVTYVNPAFEAFFGCRAHETVGRGLGAAVFRGDEALVHRMLAESNSRRSVRAWAKDGAPRHIELTLGPVRSTEGQITHWVLAFSDRSELERLRAELESLRTLAAAA
;
A
#
# COMPACT_ATOMS: atom_id res chain seq x y z
N MET A 1 3.86 -16.32 41.26
CA MET A 1 2.81 -16.97 40.47
C MET A 1 2.27 -16.07 39.36
N SER A 2 1.87 -14.83 39.66
CA SER A 2 1.40 -13.90 38.63
C SER A 2 2.45 -13.57 37.57
N VAL A 3 3.72 -13.49 37.96
CA VAL A 3 4.82 -13.23 37.03
C VAL A 3 5.00 -14.39 36.05
N ASP A 4 4.88 -15.62 36.54
CA ASP A 4 4.98 -16.81 35.68
C ASP A 4 3.77 -16.95 34.76
N SER A 5 2.59 -16.62 35.25
CA SER A 5 1.39 -16.59 34.42
C SER A 5 1.50 -15.54 33.32
N GLY A 6 1.99 -14.34 33.65
CA GLY A 6 2.24 -13.30 32.67
C GLY A 6 3.27 -13.70 31.62
N ARG A 7 4.33 -14.40 32.03
CA ARG A 7 5.32 -14.92 31.09
C ARG A 7 4.76 -16.01 30.22
N ARG A 8 3.92 -16.88 30.75
CA ARG A 8 3.27 -17.92 29.96
C ARG A 8 2.34 -17.36 28.91
N GLU A 9 1.67 -16.27 29.23
CA GLU A 9 0.85 -15.56 28.27
C GLU A 9 1.68 -14.77 27.28
N ALA A 10 2.74 -14.09 27.78
CA ALA A 10 3.60 -13.27 26.94
C ALA A 10 4.45 -14.11 25.97
N ALA A 11 5.00 -15.25 26.41
CA ALA A 11 5.85 -16.06 25.55
C ALA A 11 5.08 -16.69 24.38
N PRO A 12 3.91 -17.32 24.56
CA PRO A 12 3.12 -17.78 23.42
C PRO A 12 2.67 -16.63 22.51
N ALA A 13 2.32 -15.49 23.08
CA ALA A 13 1.94 -14.32 22.29
C ALA A 13 3.11 -13.80 21.45
N LEU A 14 4.32 -13.79 22.02
CA LEU A 14 5.51 -13.39 21.30
C LEU A 14 5.84 -14.35 20.16
N TYR A 15 5.81 -15.66 20.41
CA TYR A 15 6.02 -16.66 19.39
C TYR A 15 4.98 -16.57 18.29
N LYS A 16 3.72 -16.37 18.65
CA LYS A 16 2.64 -16.18 17.69
C LYS A 16 2.87 -14.93 16.87
N LEU A 17 3.28 -13.84 17.48
CA LEU A 17 3.58 -12.59 16.79
C LEU A 17 4.72 -12.77 15.80
N LEU A 18 5.80 -13.46 16.19
CA LEU A 18 6.91 -13.73 15.30
C LEU A 18 6.52 -14.66 14.16
N ALA A 19 5.75 -15.70 14.46
CA ALA A 19 5.24 -16.61 13.45
C ALA A 19 4.25 -15.91 12.52
N ASP A 20 3.36 -15.10 13.07
CA ASP A 20 2.40 -14.32 12.30
C ASP A 20 3.10 -13.28 11.42
N SER A 21 4.20 -12.68 11.90
CA SER A 21 5.00 -11.74 11.11
C SER A 21 5.66 -12.42 9.93
N ALA A 22 6.23 -13.61 10.13
CA ALA A 22 6.83 -14.39 9.06
C ALA A 22 5.77 -14.85 8.06
N MET A 23 4.64 -15.33 8.57
CA MET A 23 3.52 -15.75 7.74
C MET A 23 2.90 -14.56 7.00
N ALA A 24 2.72 -13.44 7.68
CA ALA A 24 2.21 -12.22 7.05
C ALA A 24 3.14 -11.76 5.94
N ARG A 25 4.43 -11.76 6.18
CA ARG A 25 5.43 -11.39 5.17
C ARG A 25 5.40 -12.34 3.97
N ALA A 26 5.29 -13.64 4.23
CA ALA A 26 5.17 -14.64 3.17
C ALA A 26 3.87 -14.46 2.38
N ALA A 27 2.76 -14.20 3.06
CA ALA A 27 1.47 -13.94 2.42
C ALA A 27 1.51 -12.66 1.56
N LEU A 28 2.11 -11.60 2.07
CA LEU A 28 2.28 -10.35 1.31
C LEU A 28 3.18 -10.57 0.10
N GLY A 29 4.22 -11.38 0.25
CA GLY A 29 5.13 -11.73 -0.84
C GLY A 29 4.46 -12.58 -1.92
N ALA A 30 3.51 -13.43 -1.53
CA ALA A 30 2.75 -14.28 -2.44
C ALA A 30 1.52 -13.56 -3.02
N CYS A 31 1.15 -12.41 -2.45
CA CYS A 31 0.00 -11.66 -2.89
C CYS A 31 0.22 -11.10 -4.29
N GLY A 32 -0.78 -11.26 -5.16
CA GLY A 32 -0.73 -10.73 -6.52
C GLY A 32 -0.99 -9.23 -6.64
N PHE A 33 -1.37 -8.59 -5.54
CA PHE A 33 -1.57 -7.14 -5.52
C PHE A 33 -0.32 -6.42 -5.07
N PRO A 34 0.07 -5.30 -5.71
CA PRO A 34 1.12 -4.45 -5.18
C PRO A 34 0.79 -3.96 -3.78
N ILE A 35 1.73 -4.10 -2.86
CA ILE A 35 1.57 -3.67 -1.47
C ILE A 35 2.81 -2.90 -1.04
N ALA A 36 2.58 -1.76 -0.35
CA ALA A 36 3.62 -0.99 0.30
C ALA A 36 3.23 -0.76 1.76
N ILE A 37 4.21 -0.75 2.64
CA ILE A 37 4.01 -0.43 4.05
C ILE A 37 4.84 0.81 4.38
N LEU A 38 4.20 1.78 5.02
CA LEU A 38 4.85 3.02 5.43
C LEU A 38 4.99 3.06 6.94
N ASP A 39 6.10 3.62 7.41
CA ASP A 39 6.32 3.89 8.82
C ASP A 39 5.49 5.11 9.25
N ALA A 40 4.65 4.93 10.27
CA ALA A 40 3.86 6.04 10.81
C ALA A 40 4.59 6.83 11.88
N ALA A 41 5.64 6.27 12.48
CA ALA A 41 6.39 6.93 13.55
C ALA A 41 7.31 8.04 13.02
N ALA A 42 7.89 7.85 11.84
CA ALA A 42 8.76 8.86 11.25
C ALA A 42 7.92 9.93 10.52
N PRO A 43 8.25 11.22 10.65
CA PRO A 43 7.48 12.30 10.03
C PRO A 43 7.38 12.20 8.50
N ALA A 44 8.42 11.69 7.85
CA ALA A 44 8.45 11.55 6.40
C ALA A 44 7.65 10.34 5.90
N ARG A 45 7.14 9.49 6.80
CA ARG A 45 6.40 8.28 6.45
C ARG A 45 7.14 7.43 5.41
N PRO A 46 8.40 7.05 5.65
CA PRO A 46 9.16 6.32 4.66
C PRO A 46 8.58 4.93 4.41
N VAL A 47 8.82 4.42 3.21
CA VAL A 47 8.46 3.05 2.85
C VAL A 47 9.35 2.09 3.64
N THR A 48 8.76 1.13 4.32
CA THR A 48 9.48 0.10 5.07
C THR A 48 9.47 -1.26 4.39
N TYR A 49 8.49 -1.48 3.52
CA TYR A 49 8.33 -2.74 2.81
C TYR A 49 7.57 -2.54 1.51
N VAL A 50 7.98 -3.24 0.48
CA VAL A 50 7.19 -3.45 -0.75
C VAL A 50 7.27 -4.93 -1.12
N ASN A 51 6.19 -5.46 -1.66
CA ASN A 51 6.17 -6.86 -2.07
C ASN A 51 6.62 -7.02 -3.53
N PRO A 52 6.89 -8.26 -3.99
CA PRO A 52 7.30 -8.49 -5.37
C PRO A 52 6.30 -7.99 -6.42
N ALA A 53 5.00 -8.03 -6.13
CA ALA A 53 3.99 -7.51 -7.03
C ALA A 53 4.13 -5.99 -7.22
N PHE A 54 4.50 -5.27 -6.17
CA PHE A 54 4.78 -3.83 -6.25
C PHE A 54 5.98 -3.57 -7.16
N GLU A 55 7.05 -4.34 -6.98
CA GLU A 55 8.24 -4.21 -7.81
C GLU A 55 7.92 -4.44 -9.28
N ALA A 56 7.17 -5.47 -9.59
CA ALA A 56 6.79 -5.80 -10.95
C ALA A 56 5.88 -4.74 -11.57
N PHE A 57 4.90 -4.27 -10.80
CA PHE A 57 3.90 -3.33 -11.31
C PHE A 57 4.48 -1.94 -11.57
N PHE A 58 5.30 -1.45 -10.66
CA PHE A 58 5.91 -0.12 -10.78
C PHE A 58 7.31 -0.12 -11.40
N GLY A 59 7.90 -1.28 -11.59
CA GLY A 59 9.23 -1.40 -12.20
C GLY A 59 10.37 -0.93 -11.31
N CYS A 60 10.16 -0.85 -10.00
CA CYS A 60 11.19 -0.46 -9.05
C CYS A 60 11.56 -1.62 -8.13
N ARG A 61 12.78 -1.58 -7.60
CA ARG A 61 13.28 -2.59 -6.68
C ARG A 61 13.03 -2.17 -5.22
N ALA A 62 12.81 -3.16 -4.35
CA ALA A 62 12.60 -2.89 -2.95
C ALA A 62 13.74 -2.07 -2.32
N HIS A 63 14.99 -2.40 -2.65
CA HIS A 63 16.15 -1.69 -2.10
C HIS A 63 16.25 -0.23 -2.59
N GLU A 64 15.63 0.10 -3.72
CA GLU A 64 15.57 1.48 -4.23
C GLU A 64 14.43 2.26 -3.56
N THR A 65 13.43 1.58 -3.05
CA THR A 65 12.18 2.18 -2.59
C THR A 65 12.12 2.30 -1.07
N VAL A 66 12.60 1.27 -0.37
CA VAL A 66 12.60 1.26 1.10
C VAL A 66 13.48 2.39 1.63
N GLY A 67 12.98 3.09 2.63
CA GLY A 67 13.64 4.26 3.21
C GLY A 67 13.29 5.58 2.53
N ARG A 68 12.62 5.54 1.39
CA ARG A 68 12.17 6.73 0.66
C ARG A 68 10.68 6.96 0.85
N GLY A 69 10.22 8.14 0.49
CA GLY A 69 8.80 8.44 0.47
C GLY A 69 8.10 7.77 -0.70
N LEU A 70 6.87 7.35 -0.49
CA LEU A 70 6.07 6.74 -1.55
C LEU A 70 5.78 7.74 -2.69
N GLY A 71 5.67 9.02 -2.36
CA GLY A 71 5.50 10.07 -3.37
C GLY A 71 6.64 10.10 -4.37
N ALA A 72 7.87 9.99 -3.90
CA ALA A 72 9.05 9.94 -4.76
C ALA A 72 9.07 8.66 -5.62
N ALA A 73 8.54 7.56 -5.06
CA ALA A 73 8.58 6.27 -5.75
C ALA A 73 7.56 6.19 -6.90
N VAL A 74 6.30 6.59 -6.66
CA VAL A 74 5.20 6.33 -7.60
C VAL A 74 4.29 7.52 -7.89
N PHE A 75 4.44 8.65 -7.20
CA PHE A 75 3.59 9.83 -7.37
C PHE A 75 4.34 11.07 -7.85
N ARG A 76 5.41 10.88 -8.59
CA ARG A 76 6.21 11.97 -9.21
C ARG A 76 6.70 13.00 -8.20
N GLY A 77 7.06 12.56 -7.00
CA GLY A 77 7.56 13.42 -5.94
C GLY A 77 6.48 14.09 -5.11
N ASP A 78 5.22 13.79 -5.34
CA ASP A 78 4.11 14.41 -4.59
C ASP A 78 3.92 13.75 -3.22
N GLU A 79 4.80 14.10 -2.28
CA GLU A 79 4.67 13.62 -0.90
C GLU A 79 3.47 14.23 -0.19
N ALA A 80 3.07 15.43 -0.59
CA ALA A 80 1.89 16.07 -0.03
C ALA A 80 0.62 15.27 -0.29
N LEU A 81 0.51 14.63 -1.45
CA LEU A 81 -0.60 13.74 -1.76
C LEU A 81 -0.65 12.56 -0.78
N VAL A 82 0.50 11.94 -0.52
CA VAL A 82 0.59 10.81 0.41
C VAL A 82 0.16 11.24 1.81
N HIS A 83 0.68 12.37 2.30
CA HIS A 83 0.33 12.88 3.62
C HIS A 83 -1.17 13.20 3.74
N ARG A 84 -1.76 13.75 2.70
CA ARG A 84 -3.20 14.02 2.69
C ARG A 84 -4.02 12.73 2.72
N MET A 85 -3.62 11.72 1.95
CA MET A 85 -4.31 10.44 1.95
C MET A 85 -4.30 9.80 3.34
N LEU A 86 -3.17 9.83 4.01
CA LEU A 86 -3.04 9.27 5.36
C LEU A 86 -3.85 10.08 6.38
N ALA A 87 -3.87 11.40 6.25
CA ALA A 87 -4.62 12.27 7.16
C ALA A 87 -6.13 12.12 7.02
N GLU A 88 -6.62 11.91 5.82
CA GLU A 88 -8.04 11.74 5.55
C GLU A 88 -8.57 10.39 6.03
N SER A 89 -7.69 9.44 6.31
CA SER A 89 -8.05 8.10 6.77
C SER A 89 -9.06 7.37 5.88
N ASN A 90 -9.18 7.80 4.64
CA ASN A 90 -10.06 7.17 3.68
C ASN A 90 -9.47 5.84 3.26
N SER A 91 -10.26 4.80 3.43
CA SER A 91 -9.81 3.44 3.17
C SER A 91 -9.67 3.12 1.68
N ARG A 92 -10.28 3.94 0.80
CA ARG A 92 -10.28 3.62 -0.63
C ARG A 92 -10.34 4.89 -1.47
N ARG A 93 -9.49 4.95 -2.51
CA ARG A 93 -9.50 6.09 -3.43
C ARG A 93 -8.88 5.72 -4.78
N SER A 94 -9.37 6.35 -5.83
CA SER A 94 -8.79 6.23 -7.17
C SER A 94 -7.74 7.32 -7.35
N VAL A 95 -6.55 6.93 -7.75
CA VAL A 95 -5.43 7.86 -7.97
C VAL A 95 -4.64 7.45 -9.20
N ARG A 96 -3.87 8.39 -9.72
CA ARG A 96 -2.90 8.12 -10.77
C ARG A 96 -1.52 7.98 -10.16
N ALA A 97 -0.84 6.92 -10.54
CA ALA A 97 0.55 6.67 -10.17
C ALA A 97 1.39 6.50 -11.44
N TRP A 98 2.68 6.44 -11.29
CA TRP A 98 3.60 6.28 -12.43
C TRP A 98 4.62 5.21 -12.10
N ALA A 99 4.85 4.33 -13.08
CA ALA A 99 5.93 3.37 -13.00
C ALA A 99 7.29 4.09 -13.17
N LYS A 100 8.37 3.41 -12.86
CA LYS A 100 9.72 3.94 -12.95
C LYS A 100 10.06 4.44 -14.36
N ASP A 101 9.53 3.78 -15.39
CA ASP A 101 9.72 4.16 -16.79
C ASP A 101 8.88 5.38 -17.20
N GLY A 102 8.09 5.94 -16.30
CA GLY A 102 7.21 7.06 -16.55
C GLY A 102 5.82 6.69 -17.04
N ALA A 103 5.52 5.41 -17.21
CA ALA A 103 4.21 4.98 -17.67
C ALA A 103 3.15 5.25 -16.59
N PRO A 104 2.03 5.90 -16.96
CA PRO A 104 0.96 6.15 -16.01
C PRO A 104 0.21 4.86 -15.65
N ARG A 105 -0.26 4.81 -14.41
CA ARG A 105 -1.07 3.71 -13.89
C ARG A 105 -2.32 4.30 -13.23
N HIS A 106 -3.48 3.82 -13.64
CA HIS A 106 -4.72 4.13 -12.95
C HIS A 106 -4.93 3.07 -11.88
N ILE A 107 -4.92 3.47 -10.63
CA ILE A 107 -5.01 2.53 -9.53
C ILE A 107 -6.15 2.89 -8.59
N GLU A 108 -6.71 1.87 -7.98
CA GLU A 108 -7.51 2.03 -6.79
C GLU A 108 -6.61 1.70 -5.61
N LEU A 109 -6.45 2.67 -4.73
CA LEU A 109 -5.63 2.54 -3.54
C LEU A 109 -6.53 2.23 -2.36
N THR A 110 -6.21 1.16 -1.66
CA THR A 110 -6.83 0.83 -0.37
C THR A 110 -5.77 1.02 0.68
N LEU A 111 -6.05 1.81 1.70
CA LEU A 111 -5.10 2.02 2.77
C LEU A 111 -5.75 1.74 4.12
N GLY A 112 -4.95 1.22 5.04
CA GLY A 112 -5.40 0.92 6.38
C GLY A 112 -4.27 1.09 7.39
N PRO A 113 -4.60 1.52 8.60
CA PRO A 113 -3.62 1.65 9.67
C PRO A 113 -3.32 0.30 10.30
N VAL A 114 -2.06 0.13 10.70
CA VAL A 114 -1.65 -0.94 11.61
C VAL A 114 -1.45 -0.30 12.97
N ARG A 115 -2.15 -0.82 13.97
CA ARG A 115 -2.13 -0.26 15.32
C ARG A 115 -1.39 -1.19 16.27
N SER A 116 -0.70 -0.59 17.23
CA SER A 116 -0.14 -1.32 18.36
C SER A 116 -1.25 -1.77 19.31
N THR A 117 -0.89 -2.60 20.27
CA THR A 117 -1.82 -3.02 21.34
C THR A 117 -2.37 -1.83 22.14
N GLU A 118 -1.66 -0.71 22.14
CA GLU A 118 -2.07 0.53 22.81
C GLU A 118 -2.94 1.43 21.93
N GLY A 119 -3.22 0.99 20.69
CA GLY A 119 -4.07 1.72 19.77
C GLY A 119 -3.36 2.77 18.94
N GLN A 120 -2.05 2.90 19.05
CA GLN A 120 -1.27 3.85 18.25
C GLN A 120 -1.00 3.29 16.87
N ILE A 121 -1.10 4.14 15.86
CA ILE A 121 -0.77 3.75 14.49
C ILE A 121 0.75 3.66 14.37
N THR A 122 1.25 2.46 14.04
CA THR A 122 2.67 2.20 13.86
C THR A 122 3.06 2.19 12.39
N HIS A 123 2.17 1.73 11.53
CA HIS A 123 2.40 1.63 10.09
C HIS A 123 1.12 1.87 9.33
N TRP A 124 1.26 2.14 8.03
CA TRP A 124 0.16 2.19 7.08
C TRP A 124 0.40 1.12 6.02
N VAL A 125 -0.62 0.33 5.73
CA VAL A 125 -0.57 -0.65 4.64
C VAL A 125 -1.36 -0.09 3.46
N LEU A 126 -0.73 -0.04 2.30
CA LEU A 126 -1.32 0.42 1.07
C LEU A 126 -1.34 -0.71 0.06
N ALA A 127 -2.53 -1.03 -0.44
CA ALA A 127 -2.72 -2.02 -1.49
C ALA A 127 -3.21 -1.30 -2.75
N PHE A 128 -2.66 -1.70 -3.89
CA PHE A 128 -2.92 -1.06 -5.17
C PHE A 128 -3.62 -2.06 -6.09
N SER A 129 -4.72 -1.64 -6.70
CA SER A 129 -5.39 -2.41 -7.73
C SER A 129 -5.26 -1.68 -9.06
N ASP A 130 -4.87 -2.40 -10.09
CA ASP A 130 -4.76 -1.83 -11.42
C ASP A 130 -6.15 -1.60 -12.00
N ARG A 131 -6.44 -0.35 -12.33
CA ARG A 131 -7.70 0.07 -12.93
C ARG A 131 -7.54 0.55 -14.37
N SER A 132 -6.34 0.40 -14.94
CA SER A 132 -6.05 0.94 -16.27
C SER A 132 -6.95 0.33 -17.35
N GLU A 133 -7.18 -0.97 -17.29
CA GLU A 133 -8.08 -1.62 -18.23
C GLU A 133 -9.52 -1.16 -18.08
N LEU A 134 -10.00 -1.05 -16.84
CA LEU A 134 -11.34 -0.57 -16.58
C LEU A 134 -11.52 0.87 -17.07
N GLU A 135 -10.56 1.74 -16.84
CA GLU A 135 -10.60 3.12 -17.31
C GLU A 135 -10.59 3.19 -18.84
N ARG A 136 -9.79 2.33 -19.49
CA ARG A 136 -9.79 2.25 -20.94
C ARG A 136 -11.15 1.82 -21.48
N LEU A 137 -11.75 0.79 -20.88
CA LEU A 137 -13.08 0.32 -21.28
C LEU A 137 -14.15 1.38 -21.05
N ARG A 138 -14.06 2.12 -19.98
CA ARG A 138 -14.98 3.24 -19.72
C ARG A 138 -14.85 4.34 -20.77
N ALA A 139 -13.62 4.67 -21.15
CA ALA A 139 -13.38 5.68 -22.18
C ALA A 139 -13.93 5.24 -23.54
N GLU A 140 -13.74 3.97 -23.91
CA GLU A 140 -14.29 3.39 -25.13
C GLU A 140 -15.82 3.44 -25.13
N LEU A 141 -16.44 3.04 -24.01
CA LEU A 141 -17.89 3.06 -23.88
C LEU A 141 -18.44 4.47 -23.99
N GLU A 142 -17.78 5.43 -23.38
CA GLU A 142 -18.18 6.82 -23.45
C GLU A 142 -18.07 7.39 -24.86
N SER A 143 -17.00 7.03 -25.59
CA SER A 143 -16.84 7.38 -27.00
C SER A 143 -17.96 6.81 -27.86
N LEU A 144 -18.33 5.56 -27.64
CA LEU A 144 -19.43 4.91 -28.35
C LEU A 144 -20.77 5.59 -28.05
N ARG A 145 -21.01 5.98 -26.82
CA ARG A 145 -22.21 6.72 -26.44
C ARG A 145 -22.27 8.07 -27.12
N THR A 146 -21.16 8.78 -27.20
CA THR A 146 -21.07 10.07 -27.88
C THR A 146 -21.35 9.92 -29.36
N LEU A 147 -20.79 8.91 -30.03
CA LEU A 147 -21.05 8.61 -31.42
C LEU A 147 -22.54 8.27 -31.68
N ALA A 148 -23.11 7.46 -30.82
CA ALA A 148 -24.51 7.09 -30.91
C ALA A 148 -25.44 8.30 -30.72
N ALA A 149 -25.09 9.21 -29.83
CA ALA A 149 -25.85 10.43 -29.61
C ALA A 149 -25.75 11.42 -30.79
N ALA A 150 -24.61 11.41 -31.50
CA ALA A 150 -24.37 12.25 -32.65
C ALA A 150 -25.04 11.72 -33.92
N ALA A 151 -25.34 10.44 -33.96
CA ALA A 151 -26.04 9.82 -35.07
C ALA A 151 -27.55 10.06 -34.96
#